data_01b1d71de6bc65acdf5f9007358d3453
#
_entry.id   01b1d71de6bc65acdf5f9007358d3453
#
_cell.length_a   1.000
_cell.length_b   1.000
_cell.length_c   1.000
_cell.angle_alpha   90.00
_cell.angle_beta   90.00
_cell.angle_gamma   90.00
#
_symmetry.space_group_name_H-M   'P 1'
#
loop_
_entity.id
_entity.type
_entity.pdbx_description
1 polymer ?
#
loop_
_entity_poly.entity_id
_entity_poly.type
_entity_poly.pdbx_seq_one_letter_code
_entity_poly.pdbx_strand_id
1 'polypeptide(L)' 'LSVLNTNTRAIALYTRMGWQLDGSTSLEFDPQQYPTVTRKCALVQMRYAGPAQE' A
#
# COMPACT_ATOMS: atom_id res chain seq x y z
N LEU A 1 8.18 -0.49 3.08
CA LEU A 1 7.78 0.58 2.16
C LEU A 1 6.31 0.91 2.30
N SER A 2 5.93 2.05 1.78
CA SER A 2 4.55 2.53 1.84
C SER A 2 3.97 2.58 0.44
N VAL A 3 2.72 2.17 0.32
CA VAL A 3 2.04 2.18 -0.97
C VAL A 3 0.57 2.52 -0.74
N LEU A 4 -0.03 3.23 -1.70
CA LEU A 4 -1.46 3.55 -1.60
C LEU A 4 -2.29 2.27 -1.68
N ASN A 5 -3.29 2.17 -0.82
CA ASN A 5 -4.11 0.98 -0.78
C ASN A 5 -4.98 0.81 -2.03
N THR A 6 -5.15 1.89 -2.80
CA THR A 6 -5.86 1.83 -4.08
C THR A 6 -4.96 1.41 -5.23
N ASN A 7 -3.65 1.37 -5.01
CA ASN A 7 -2.70 0.99 -6.05
C ASN A 7 -2.50 -0.51 -6.03
N THR A 8 -3.53 -1.23 -6.48
CA THR A 8 -3.52 -2.70 -6.43
C THR A 8 -2.43 -3.29 -7.31
N ARG A 9 -2.08 -2.58 -8.39
CA ARG A 9 -1.01 -3.05 -9.28
C ARG A 9 0.33 -3.08 -8.56
N ALA A 10 0.65 -2.01 -7.83
CA ALA A 10 1.90 -1.96 -7.08
C ALA A 10 1.91 -2.99 -5.96
N ILE A 11 0.79 -3.15 -5.27
CA ILE A 11 0.69 -4.15 -4.21
C ILE A 11 0.93 -5.55 -4.77
N ALA A 12 0.34 -5.85 -5.92
CA ALA A 12 0.53 -7.15 -6.54
C ALA A 12 2.00 -7.36 -6.94
N LEU A 13 2.63 -6.32 -7.49
CA LEU A 13 4.02 -6.40 -7.91
C LEU A 13 4.92 -6.66 -6.71
N TYR A 14 4.78 -5.88 -5.65
CA TYR A 14 5.63 -6.04 -4.47
C TYR A 14 5.38 -7.38 -3.79
N THR A 15 4.13 -7.84 -3.78
CA THR A 15 3.82 -9.15 -3.21
C THR A 15 4.57 -10.25 -3.95
N ARG A 16 4.64 -10.16 -5.28
CA ARG A 16 5.39 -11.12 -6.07
C ARG A 16 6.88 -11.06 -5.78
N MET A 17 7.38 -9.89 -5.39
CA MET A 17 8.79 -9.72 -5.09
C MET A 17 9.16 -10.16 -3.68
N GLY A 18 8.18 -10.54 -2.87
CA GLY A 18 8.45 -11.02 -1.51
C GLY A 18 8.04 -10.04 -0.43
N TRP A 19 7.38 -8.96 -0.77
CA TRP A 19 6.87 -8.01 0.22
C TRP A 19 5.49 -8.46 0.70
N GLN A 20 5.19 -8.14 1.95
CA GLN A 20 3.92 -8.49 2.56
C GLN A 20 3.33 -7.27 3.24
N LEU A 21 2.00 -7.17 3.20
CA LEU A 21 1.31 -6.16 3.99
C LEU A 21 1.46 -6.49 5.46
N ASP A 22 1.85 -5.49 6.26
CA ASP A 22 2.03 -5.74 7.70
C ASP A 22 0.80 -5.37 8.51
N GLY A 23 -0.27 -4.91 7.84
CA GLY A 23 -1.50 -4.58 8.52
C GLY A 23 -1.57 -3.17 9.06
N SER A 24 -0.52 -2.39 8.89
CA SER A 24 -0.48 -1.02 9.39
C SER A 24 -0.89 -0.03 8.31
N THR A 25 -1.52 1.06 8.74
CA THR A 25 -1.85 2.19 7.86
C THR A 25 -1.13 3.41 8.40
N SER A 26 -0.27 4.02 7.57
CA SER A 26 0.55 5.11 8.07
C SER A 26 -0.09 6.48 7.85
N LEU A 27 -0.89 6.64 6.80
CA LEU A 27 -1.47 7.95 6.49
C LEU A 27 -2.72 7.76 5.66
N GLU A 28 -3.77 8.50 6.02
CA GLU A 28 -5.03 8.47 5.28
C GLU A 28 -5.21 9.78 4.55
N PHE A 29 -5.73 9.70 3.33
CA PHE A 29 -6.04 10.86 2.52
C PHE A 29 -7.54 10.92 2.30
N ASP A 30 -8.13 12.08 2.64
CA ASP A 30 -9.55 12.32 2.50
C ASP A 30 -9.74 13.39 1.43
N PRO A 31 -10.63 13.21 0.45
CA PRO A 31 -10.85 14.24 -0.57
C PRO A 31 -11.25 15.59 0.00
N GLN A 32 -11.84 15.64 1.18
CA GLN A 32 -12.20 16.91 1.80
C GLN A 32 -10.97 17.69 2.27
N GLN A 33 -9.93 16.99 2.72
CA GLN A 33 -8.69 17.62 3.15
C GLN A 33 -7.70 17.77 2.00
N TYR A 34 -7.74 16.85 1.05
CA TYR A 34 -6.79 16.81 -0.07
C TYR A 34 -7.58 16.80 -1.37
N PRO A 35 -7.92 17.97 -1.91
CA PRO A 35 -8.77 18.04 -3.11
C PRO A 35 -8.20 17.33 -4.33
N THR A 36 -6.89 17.06 -4.34
CA THR A 36 -6.26 16.34 -5.44
C THR A 36 -6.60 14.85 -5.41
N VAL A 37 -7.17 14.37 -4.32
CA VAL A 37 -7.55 12.97 -4.17
C VAL A 37 -9.01 12.82 -4.56
N THR A 38 -9.30 11.88 -5.45
CA THR A 38 -10.67 11.71 -5.95
C THR A 38 -11.52 10.82 -5.06
N ARG A 39 -10.87 10.03 -4.20
CA ARG A 39 -11.59 9.19 -3.26
C ARG A 39 -10.70 8.93 -2.05
N LYS A 40 -11.35 8.50 -0.97
CA LYS A 40 -10.62 8.21 0.25
C LYS A 40 -9.63 7.06 0.01
N CYS A 41 -8.40 7.27 0.45
CA CYS A 41 -7.35 6.27 0.31
C CYS A 41 -6.37 6.42 1.46
N ALA A 42 -5.47 5.45 1.59
CA ALA A 42 -4.50 5.44 2.68
C ALA A 42 -3.21 4.80 2.22
N LEU A 43 -2.11 5.19 2.86
CA LEU A 43 -0.84 4.51 2.67
C LEU A 43 -0.79 3.29 3.58
N VAL A 44 -0.57 2.14 2.99
CA VAL A 44 -0.39 0.90 3.74
C VAL A 44 1.07 0.55 3.76
N GLN A 45 1.50 -0.10 4.83
CA GLN A 45 2.90 -0.47 5.00
C GLN A 45 3.11 -1.88 4.49
N MET A 46 4.23 -2.07 3.81
CA MET A 46 4.67 -3.40 3.41
C MET A 46 6.08 -3.62 3.94
N ARG A 47 6.34 -4.85 4.32
CA ARG A 47 7.66 -5.24 4.77
C ARG A 47 8.18 -6.38 3.92
N TYR A 48 9.48 -6.43 3.75
CA TYR A 48 10.08 -7.48 2.93
C TYR A 48 10.18 -8.76 3.76
N ALA A 49 9.54 -9.81 3.27
CA ALA A 49 9.52 -11.10 3.95
C ALA A 49 10.44 -12.11 3.27
N GLY A 50 11.06 -11.72 2.16
CA GLY A 50 11.92 -12.62 1.42
C GLY A 50 11.19 -13.21 0.22
N PRO A 51 11.91 -13.91 -0.65
CA PRO A 51 11.30 -14.49 -1.84
C PRO A 51 10.14 -15.40 -1.45
N ALA A 52 9.05 -15.20 -2.15
CA ALA A 52 7.92 -16.08 -1.92
C ALA A 52 8.23 -17.41 -2.53
N GLN A 53 8.34 -18.44 -1.85
CA GLN A 53 8.57 -19.60 -2.39
C GLN A 53 8.79 -20.61 -1.64
N GLU A 54 8.66 -20.96 -1.62
CA GLU A 54 8.88 -21.75 -1.21
C GLU A 54 8.60 -22.33 -1.15
#